data_b4cda7565ea2b381bafc38e484703181
#
_entry.id   b4cda7565ea2b381bafc38e484703181
#
_cell.length_a   1.000
_cell.length_b   1.000
_cell.length_c   1.000
_cell.angle_alpha   90.00
_cell.angle_beta   90.00
_cell.angle_gamma   90.00
#
_symmetry.space_group_name_H-M   'P 1'
#
loop_
_entity.id
_entity.type
_entity.pdbx_description
1 polymer ?
#
loop_
_entity_poly.entity_id
_entity_poly.type
_entity_poly.pdbx_seq_one_letter_code
_entity_poly.pdbx_strand_id
1 'polypeptide(L)'
;IPYLNDHMASTISLFYSGFTPYGNSFTYSNDMNGDAVTTDLIYIPKQRGEVSFVTAADENAFFAFMEQDRYLKKHKGEYAEAYAARAPWVSRLDLRFVQDFSVKAGNTRNTLQLSLDLLNAANLINSKWGVYKNMAVSNYGSILKYEGRDADDVPTYSMVKVKDAYPTKTYDTYLNIGQCWMLQLGLRYIFN
;
A
#
# COMPACT_ATOMS: atom_id res chain seq x y z
N ILE A 1 -27.95 -16.97 15.88
CA ILE A 1 -29.37 -16.95 16.29
C ILE A 1 -29.94 -18.35 16.05
N PRO A 2 -30.28 -19.13 17.09
CA PRO A 2 -30.97 -20.41 16.93
C PRO A 2 -32.45 -20.20 16.57
N TYR A 3 -33.04 -21.10 15.79
CA TYR A 3 -34.45 -21.10 15.40
C TYR A 3 -34.90 -22.53 15.01
N LEU A 4 -36.20 -22.72 14.78
CA LEU A 4 -36.80 -24.03 14.51
C LEU A 4 -36.47 -25.07 15.60
N ASN A 5 -36.79 -24.75 16.88
CA ASN A 5 -36.55 -25.62 18.03
C ASN A 5 -35.10 -26.13 18.13
N ASP A 6 -34.10 -25.23 17.91
CA ASP A 6 -32.69 -25.52 17.94
C ASP A 6 -32.19 -26.48 16.84
N HIS A 7 -33.01 -26.75 15.82
CA HIS A 7 -32.55 -27.52 14.65
C HIS A 7 -31.74 -26.69 13.67
N MET A 8 -31.84 -25.38 13.72
CA MET A 8 -31.10 -24.46 12.86
C MET A 8 -30.49 -23.32 13.65
N ALA A 9 -29.28 -22.90 13.23
CA ALA A 9 -28.66 -21.70 13.77
C ALA A 9 -27.92 -20.96 12.67
N SER A 10 -28.11 -19.64 12.62
CA SER A 10 -27.38 -18.75 11.72
C SER A 10 -26.45 -17.84 12.48
N THR A 11 -25.24 -17.68 11.98
CA THR A 11 -24.25 -16.73 12.51
C THR A 11 -23.79 -15.82 11.40
N ILE A 12 -23.83 -14.51 11.67
CA ILE A 12 -23.26 -13.50 10.78
C ILE A 12 -22.14 -12.81 11.54
N SER A 13 -20.96 -12.72 10.91
CA SER A 13 -19.80 -12.01 11.45
C SER A 13 -19.34 -10.98 10.44
N LEU A 14 -18.97 -9.82 10.96
CA LEU A 14 -18.40 -8.70 10.21
C LEU A 14 -17.04 -8.40 10.80
N PHE A 15 -16.00 -8.37 9.95
CA PHE A 15 -14.65 -8.01 10.35
C PHE A 15 -14.20 -6.79 9.56
N TYR A 16 -13.84 -5.75 10.27
CA TYR A 16 -13.19 -4.57 9.68
C TYR A 16 -11.73 -4.53 10.08
N SER A 17 -10.86 -4.30 9.12
CA SER A 17 -9.44 -4.04 9.34
C SER A 17 -9.01 -2.78 8.61
N GLY A 18 -8.24 -1.93 9.31
CA GLY A 18 -7.71 -0.70 8.75
C GLY A 18 -6.25 -0.53 9.14
N PHE A 19 -5.37 -0.27 8.17
CA PHE A 19 -3.93 -0.19 8.42
C PHE A 19 -3.19 0.56 7.30
N THR A 20 -1.97 1.01 7.63
CA THR A 20 -0.99 1.48 6.65
C THR A 20 -0.07 0.31 6.30
N PRO A 21 -0.02 -0.15 5.04
CA PRO A 21 0.68 -1.38 4.67
C PRO A 21 2.19 -1.34 4.90
N TYR A 22 2.83 -0.21 4.63
CA TYR A 22 4.27 -0.05 4.73
C TYR A 22 4.67 1.43 4.75
N GLY A 23 5.91 1.69 5.15
CA GLY A 23 6.60 2.97 4.98
C GLY A 23 7.87 2.77 4.19
N ASN A 24 8.15 3.68 3.25
CA ASN A 24 9.39 3.75 2.48
C ASN A 24 10.10 5.06 2.76
N SER A 25 11.35 5.16 2.34
CA SER A 25 12.15 6.38 2.45
C SER A 25 12.33 7.00 1.07
N PHE A 26 12.39 8.33 1.00
CA PHE A 26 12.84 9.00 -0.21
C PHE A 26 14.36 9.02 -0.23
N THR A 27 14.96 8.37 -1.22
CA THR A 27 16.41 8.16 -1.31
C THR A 27 16.96 8.63 -2.64
N TYR A 28 18.27 8.80 -2.69
CA TYR A 28 19.01 8.80 -3.96
C TYR A 28 19.04 7.37 -4.54
N SER A 29 19.20 7.25 -5.85
CA SER A 29 19.27 5.94 -6.53
C SER A 29 20.69 5.35 -6.56
N ASN A 30 21.67 6.13 -6.13
CA ASN A 30 23.08 5.76 -6.03
C ASN A 30 23.66 6.28 -4.72
N ASP A 31 24.88 5.85 -4.43
CA ASP A 31 25.65 6.32 -3.29
C ASP A 31 25.98 7.81 -3.47
N MET A 32 25.42 8.65 -2.60
CA MET A 32 25.56 10.10 -2.63
C MET A 32 26.81 10.55 -1.84
N ASN A 33 27.13 9.86 -0.75
CA ASN A 33 28.14 10.27 0.22
C ASN A 33 29.46 9.50 0.09
N GLY A 34 29.54 8.46 -0.75
CA GLY A 34 30.74 7.67 -1.01
C GLY A 34 31.01 6.58 0.04
N ASP A 35 30.02 6.15 0.81
CA ASP A 35 30.15 5.12 1.85
C ASP A 35 29.85 3.69 1.34
N ALA A 36 29.61 3.52 0.04
CA ALA A 36 29.24 2.29 -0.65
C ALA A 36 27.81 1.78 -0.32
N VAL A 37 26.96 2.63 0.28
CA VAL A 37 25.55 2.32 0.53
C VAL A 37 24.66 3.21 -0.36
N THR A 38 23.58 2.66 -0.92
CA THR A 38 22.69 3.36 -1.86
C THR A 38 21.32 3.69 -1.24
N THR A 39 21.30 3.95 0.07
CA THR A 39 20.06 4.27 0.82
C THR A 39 20.09 5.68 1.41
N ASP A 40 20.93 6.55 0.86
CA ASP A 40 21.04 7.94 1.30
C ASP A 40 19.72 8.67 1.15
N LEU A 41 19.28 9.31 2.24
CA LEU A 41 18.06 10.09 2.27
C LEU A 41 18.24 11.39 1.50
N ILE A 42 17.27 11.74 0.66
CA ILE A 42 17.36 12.95 -0.14
C ILE A 42 17.29 14.22 0.72
N TYR A 43 18.00 15.25 0.28
CA TYR A 43 17.71 16.61 0.67
C TYR A 43 16.51 17.14 -0.13
N ILE A 44 15.55 17.74 0.52
CA ILE A 44 14.33 18.30 -0.07
C ILE A 44 14.53 19.80 -0.24
N PRO A 45 14.88 20.31 -1.45
CA PRO A 45 15.20 21.71 -1.62
C PRO A 45 14.02 22.62 -1.31
N LYS A 46 14.29 23.73 -0.67
CA LYS A 46 13.29 24.72 -0.29
C LYS A 46 12.74 25.47 -1.51
N GLN A 47 13.63 25.76 -2.46
CA GLN A 47 13.32 26.51 -3.68
C GLN A 47 14.20 26.09 -4.84
N ARG A 48 13.82 26.51 -6.04
CA ARG A 48 14.67 26.34 -7.24
C ARG A 48 16.00 27.05 -7.10
N GLY A 49 17.05 26.47 -7.67
CA GLY A 49 18.41 27.01 -7.64
C GLY A 49 19.19 26.69 -6.36
N GLU A 50 18.59 26.03 -5.38
CA GLU A 50 19.29 25.57 -4.16
C GLU A 50 20.13 24.31 -4.43
N VAL A 51 19.72 23.53 -5.42
CA VAL A 51 20.46 22.38 -5.96
C VAL A 51 20.46 22.45 -7.48
N SER A 52 21.51 21.92 -8.11
CA SER A 52 21.61 21.87 -9.57
C SER A 52 20.97 20.63 -10.16
N PHE A 53 20.43 20.74 -11.38
CA PHE A 53 19.92 19.60 -12.15
C PHE A 53 20.60 19.53 -13.51
N VAL A 54 20.80 18.30 -14.02
CA VAL A 54 21.41 18.05 -15.34
C VAL A 54 20.61 18.74 -16.45
N THR A 55 19.28 18.71 -16.35
CA THR A 55 18.39 19.37 -17.31
C THR A 55 17.27 20.14 -16.61
N ALA A 56 16.78 21.18 -17.28
CA ALA A 56 15.58 21.89 -16.82
C ALA A 56 14.33 21.00 -16.76
N ALA A 57 14.29 19.93 -17.56
CA ALA A 57 13.21 18.94 -17.50
C ALA A 57 13.23 18.14 -16.21
N ASP A 58 14.42 17.72 -15.74
CA ASP A 58 14.60 17.04 -14.44
C ASP A 58 14.15 17.94 -13.29
N GLU A 59 14.61 19.19 -13.29
CA GLU A 59 14.22 20.17 -12.27
C GLU A 59 12.70 20.37 -12.23
N ASN A 60 12.09 20.64 -13.40
CA ASN A 60 10.64 20.85 -13.47
C ASN A 60 9.85 19.64 -12.99
N ALA A 61 10.25 18.44 -13.40
CA ALA A 61 9.61 17.20 -13.01
C ALA A 61 9.75 16.94 -11.51
N PHE A 62 10.94 17.15 -10.93
CA PHE A 62 11.18 16.97 -9.50
C PHE A 62 10.36 17.94 -8.64
N PHE A 63 10.36 19.23 -8.97
CA PHE A 63 9.55 20.19 -8.22
C PHE A 63 8.05 19.95 -8.37
N ALA A 64 7.56 19.52 -9.54
CA ALA A 64 6.18 19.10 -9.71
C ALA A 64 5.86 17.85 -8.87
N PHE A 65 6.78 16.89 -8.79
CA PHE A 65 6.64 15.71 -7.95
C PHE A 65 6.60 16.07 -6.45
N MET A 66 7.47 16.98 -6.00
CA MET A 66 7.47 17.46 -4.62
C MET A 66 6.13 18.11 -4.23
N GLU A 67 5.55 18.92 -5.11
CA GLU A 67 4.29 19.63 -4.81
C GLU A 67 3.08 18.70 -4.70
N GLN A 68 3.07 17.55 -5.38
CA GLN A 68 1.99 16.58 -5.29
C GLN A 68 2.14 15.64 -4.07
N ASP A 69 3.35 15.49 -3.53
CA ASP A 69 3.59 14.62 -2.37
C ASP A 69 3.38 15.37 -1.06
N ARG A 70 2.55 14.81 -0.18
CA ARG A 70 2.17 15.45 1.08
C ARG A 70 3.34 15.64 2.04
N TYR A 71 4.28 14.67 2.06
CA TYR A 71 5.43 14.72 2.94
C TYR A 71 6.47 15.71 2.41
N LEU A 72 6.92 15.52 1.16
CA LEU A 72 7.94 16.37 0.53
C LEU A 72 7.55 17.85 0.52
N LYS A 73 6.29 18.14 0.24
CA LYS A 73 5.77 19.51 0.26
C LYS A 73 5.92 20.21 1.61
N LYS A 74 5.83 19.45 2.72
CA LYS A 74 5.87 19.99 4.08
C LYS A 74 7.27 20.11 4.65
N HIS A 75 8.22 19.31 4.15
CA HIS A 75 9.58 19.19 4.69
C HIS A 75 10.64 19.83 3.77
N LYS A 76 10.25 20.90 3.07
CA LYS A 76 11.18 21.67 2.23
C LYS A 76 12.27 22.32 3.06
N GLY A 77 13.52 22.19 2.62
CA GLY A 77 14.72 22.68 3.31
C GLY A 77 15.27 21.70 4.35
N GLU A 78 14.81 20.45 4.35
CA GLU A 78 15.20 19.40 5.29
C GLU A 78 15.68 18.15 4.55
N TYR A 79 16.42 17.29 5.24
CA TYR A 79 16.63 15.92 4.77
C TYR A 79 15.38 15.08 5.02
N ALA A 80 15.08 14.19 4.09
CA ALA A 80 13.97 13.25 4.27
C ALA A 80 14.23 12.34 5.46
N GLU A 81 13.18 12.03 6.22
CA GLU A 81 13.25 11.07 7.31
C GLU A 81 13.11 9.63 6.79
N ALA A 82 13.75 8.69 7.48
CA ALA A 82 13.59 7.28 7.20
C ALA A 82 12.11 6.85 7.38
N TYR A 83 11.59 6.08 6.43
CA TYR A 83 10.22 5.54 6.42
C TYR A 83 9.10 6.61 6.42
N ALA A 84 9.41 7.85 6.05
CA ALA A 84 8.45 8.96 6.02
C ALA A 84 7.44 8.85 4.86
N ALA A 85 7.79 8.20 3.77
CA ALA A 85 6.89 7.90 2.65
C ALA A 85 5.93 6.77 3.05
N ARG A 86 4.87 7.12 3.78
CA ARG A 86 3.87 6.16 4.26
C ARG A 86 2.83 5.87 3.18
N ALA A 87 2.62 4.58 2.90
CA ALA A 87 1.57 4.15 1.99
C ALA A 87 0.19 4.62 2.45
N PRO A 88 -0.72 4.90 1.51
CA PRO A 88 -2.09 5.26 1.84
C PRO A 88 -2.77 4.20 2.70
N TRP A 89 -3.65 4.67 3.58
CA TRP A 89 -4.48 3.83 4.45
C TRP A 89 -5.34 2.88 3.64
N VAL A 90 -5.41 1.62 4.06
CA VAL A 90 -6.25 0.58 3.48
C VAL A 90 -7.32 0.16 4.49
N SER A 91 -8.56 0.11 4.03
CA SER A 91 -9.70 -0.40 4.81
C SER A 91 -10.24 -1.65 4.14
N ARG A 92 -10.33 -2.75 4.88
CA ARG A 92 -10.92 -4.01 4.41
C ARG A 92 -12.13 -4.39 5.26
N LEU A 93 -13.10 -4.98 4.61
CA LEU A 93 -14.32 -5.48 5.22
C LEU A 93 -14.53 -6.93 4.80
N ASP A 94 -14.56 -7.84 5.76
CA ASP A 94 -14.83 -9.26 5.52
C ASP A 94 -16.15 -9.64 6.16
N LEU A 95 -16.93 -10.47 5.46
CA LEU A 95 -18.22 -10.98 5.90
C LEU A 95 -18.14 -12.50 6.00
N ARG A 96 -18.67 -13.04 7.08
CA ARG A 96 -18.85 -14.47 7.24
C ARG A 96 -20.29 -14.78 7.59
N PHE A 97 -20.88 -15.69 6.84
CA PHE A 97 -22.18 -16.30 7.14
C PHE A 97 -21.99 -17.78 7.41
N VAL A 98 -22.56 -18.27 8.50
CA VAL A 98 -22.53 -19.69 8.87
C VAL A 98 -23.96 -20.12 9.14
N GLN A 99 -24.36 -21.25 8.53
CA GLN A 99 -25.65 -21.89 8.74
C GLN A 99 -25.46 -23.31 9.24
N ASP A 100 -25.97 -23.59 10.43
CA ASP A 100 -26.00 -24.90 11.04
C ASP A 100 -27.37 -25.55 10.84
N PHE A 101 -27.35 -26.83 10.46
CA PHE A 101 -28.52 -27.73 10.43
C PHE A 101 -28.26 -28.88 11.38
N SER A 102 -29.00 -28.99 12.44
CA SER A 102 -28.78 -29.97 13.52
C SER A 102 -29.94 -30.95 13.64
N VAL A 103 -29.59 -32.24 13.77
CA VAL A 103 -30.56 -33.31 14.06
C VAL A 103 -30.05 -34.13 15.25
N LYS A 104 -30.92 -34.39 16.21
CA LYS A 104 -30.62 -35.26 17.33
C LYS A 104 -31.04 -36.70 16.97
N ALA A 105 -30.09 -37.63 17.01
CA ALA A 105 -30.31 -39.06 16.77
C ALA A 105 -29.89 -39.84 18.02
N GLY A 106 -30.84 -40.25 18.85
CA GLY A 106 -30.58 -40.82 20.16
C GLY A 106 -29.88 -39.82 21.10
N ASN A 107 -28.72 -40.16 21.61
CA ASN A 107 -27.90 -39.30 22.47
C ASN A 107 -26.90 -38.41 21.70
N THR A 108 -26.83 -38.55 20.38
CA THR A 108 -25.85 -37.84 19.52
C THR A 108 -26.51 -36.71 18.78
N ARG A 109 -25.87 -35.54 18.75
CA ARG A 109 -26.25 -34.41 17.92
C ARG A 109 -25.41 -34.39 16.66
N ASN A 110 -26.04 -34.45 15.51
CA ASN A 110 -25.42 -34.37 14.20
C ASN A 110 -25.69 -32.99 13.61
N THR A 111 -24.65 -32.27 13.24
CA THR A 111 -24.76 -30.92 12.68
C THR A 111 -24.02 -30.85 11.34
N LEU A 112 -24.75 -30.45 10.30
CA LEU A 112 -24.18 -30.03 9.05
C LEU A 112 -24.04 -28.52 9.05
N GLN A 113 -22.82 -28.02 8.93
CA GLN A 113 -22.50 -26.60 8.91
C GLN A 113 -22.09 -26.18 7.51
N LEU A 114 -22.77 -25.17 6.97
CA LEU A 114 -22.41 -24.46 5.75
C LEU A 114 -21.77 -23.13 6.13
N SER A 115 -20.64 -22.78 5.55
CA SER A 115 -20.03 -21.45 5.70
C SER A 115 -19.83 -20.77 4.37
N LEU A 116 -20.03 -19.47 4.36
CA LEU A 116 -19.79 -18.58 3.24
C LEU A 116 -18.98 -17.41 3.76
N ASP A 117 -17.74 -17.31 3.30
CA ASP A 117 -16.81 -16.25 3.69
C ASP A 117 -16.57 -15.34 2.48
N LEU A 118 -16.96 -14.07 2.59
CA LEU A 118 -16.70 -13.05 1.58
C LEU A 118 -15.59 -12.14 2.09
N LEU A 119 -14.37 -12.36 1.58
CA LEU A 119 -13.19 -11.58 1.92
C LEU A 119 -13.11 -10.33 1.07
N ASN A 120 -12.68 -9.22 1.67
CA ASN A 120 -12.64 -7.91 1.03
C ASN A 120 -13.98 -7.52 0.37
N ALA A 121 -15.10 -7.72 1.07
CA ALA A 121 -16.46 -7.53 0.56
C ALA A 121 -16.71 -6.13 -0.02
N ALA A 122 -16.09 -5.10 0.54
CA ALA A 122 -16.20 -3.74 0.03
C ALA A 122 -15.65 -3.58 -1.40
N ASN A 123 -14.67 -4.41 -1.80
CA ASN A 123 -14.12 -4.44 -3.15
C ASN A 123 -15.12 -4.94 -4.20
N LEU A 124 -16.07 -5.79 -3.81
CA LEU A 124 -17.16 -6.22 -4.68
C LEU A 124 -18.06 -5.04 -5.12
N ILE A 125 -18.24 -4.05 -4.23
CA ILE A 125 -19.04 -2.85 -4.50
C ILE A 125 -18.21 -1.83 -5.31
N ASN A 126 -16.94 -1.63 -4.93
CA ASN A 126 -16.04 -0.72 -5.63
C ASN A 126 -14.62 -1.31 -5.67
N SER A 127 -14.15 -1.62 -6.87
CA SER A 127 -12.85 -2.25 -7.12
C SER A 127 -11.63 -1.45 -6.62
N LYS A 128 -11.82 -0.19 -6.21
CA LYS A 128 -10.79 0.66 -5.62
C LYS A 128 -10.70 0.55 -4.09
N TRP A 129 -11.66 -0.11 -3.44
CA TRP A 129 -11.68 -0.28 -2.00
C TRP A 129 -10.93 -1.55 -1.58
N GLY A 130 -10.29 -1.50 -0.41
CA GLY A 130 -9.53 -2.63 0.12
C GLY A 130 -8.26 -2.98 -0.67
N VAL A 131 -7.73 -2.06 -1.49
CA VAL A 131 -6.61 -2.27 -2.41
C VAL A 131 -5.38 -1.53 -1.92
N TYR A 132 -4.21 -2.19 -1.97
CA TYR A 132 -2.94 -1.53 -1.71
C TYR A 132 -2.52 -0.65 -2.87
N LYS A 133 -1.78 0.40 -2.52
CA LYS A 133 -1.05 1.21 -3.49
C LYS A 133 0.43 0.98 -3.28
N ASN A 134 1.17 0.70 -4.34
CA ASN A 134 2.62 0.61 -4.32
C ASN A 134 3.24 1.96 -4.70
N MET A 135 4.49 2.19 -4.30
CA MET A 135 5.22 3.35 -4.79
C MET A 135 5.36 3.30 -6.31
N ALA A 136 5.03 4.42 -6.94
CA ALA A 136 5.14 4.60 -8.40
C ALA A 136 6.54 5.07 -8.83
N VAL A 137 7.47 5.16 -7.88
CA VAL A 137 8.87 5.55 -8.11
C VAL A 137 9.78 4.33 -8.07
N SER A 138 11.00 4.46 -8.59
CA SER A 138 11.97 3.38 -8.68
C SER A 138 12.46 2.94 -7.29
N ASN A 139 12.89 1.70 -7.18
CA ASN A 139 13.54 1.13 -5.98
C ASN A 139 12.85 1.52 -4.65
N TYR A 140 11.51 1.50 -4.63
CA TYR A 140 10.68 1.78 -3.45
C TYR A 140 10.91 3.16 -2.80
N GLY A 141 11.46 4.14 -3.52
CA GLY A 141 11.63 5.49 -2.98
C GLY A 141 12.74 6.30 -3.63
N SER A 142 13.52 5.73 -4.53
CA SER A 142 14.59 6.45 -5.23
C SER A 142 14.00 7.40 -6.27
N ILE A 143 14.12 8.70 -6.03
CA ILE A 143 13.55 9.75 -6.88
C ILE A 143 14.58 10.66 -7.51
N LEU A 144 15.77 10.73 -6.93
CA LEU A 144 16.90 11.49 -7.44
C LEU A 144 18.11 10.59 -7.63
N LYS A 145 18.93 10.91 -8.63
CA LYS A 145 20.24 10.33 -8.84
C LYS A 145 21.28 11.46 -8.72
N TYR A 146 22.30 11.23 -7.92
CA TYR A 146 23.45 12.12 -7.84
C TYR A 146 24.35 11.93 -9.05
N GLU A 147 24.64 13.00 -9.77
CA GLU A 147 25.43 12.99 -11.01
C GLU A 147 26.82 13.64 -10.84
N GLY A 148 27.19 13.99 -9.61
CA GLY A 148 28.43 14.68 -9.28
C GLY A 148 28.21 16.13 -8.89
N ARG A 149 29.25 16.95 -9.07
CA ARG A 149 29.21 18.38 -8.79
C ARG A 149 29.45 19.16 -10.06
N ASP A 150 28.85 20.33 -10.16
CA ASP A 150 29.12 21.26 -11.27
C ASP A 150 30.43 22.05 -11.09
N ALA A 151 30.68 23.02 -11.99
CA ALA A 151 31.90 23.83 -11.97
C ALA A 151 32.04 24.73 -10.73
N ASP A 152 30.93 25.02 -10.08
CA ASP A 152 30.83 25.82 -8.85
C ASP A 152 30.80 24.97 -7.59
N ASP A 153 31.10 23.67 -7.70
CA ASP A 153 31.09 22.66 -6.62
C ASP A 153 29.70 22.42 -6.01
N VAL A 154 28.63 22.70 -6.77
CA VAL A 154 27.25 22.47 -6.35
C VAL A 154 26.81 21.05 -6.75
N PRO A 155 26.21 20.28 -5.83
CA PRO A 155 25.70 18.95 -6.14
C PRO A 155 24.65 18.99 -7.26
N THR A 156 24.83 18.15 -8.28
CA THR A 156 23.98 18.08 -9.47
C THR A 156 23.23 16.76 -9.50
N TYR A 157 21.95 16.84 -9.85
CA TYR A 157 21.04 15.70 -9.81
C TYR A 157 20.29 15.48 -11.13
N SER A 158 19.87 14.26 -11.39
CA SER A 158 18.83 13.94 -12.35
C SER A 158 17.62 13.30 -11.65
N MET A 159 16.44 13.50 -12.19
CA MET A 159 15.23 12.84 -11.67
C MET A 159 15.11 11.42 -12.24
N VAL A 160 14.91 10.44 -11.35
CA VAL A 160 14.81 9.04 -11.75
C VAL A 160 13.52 8.82 -12.54
N LYS A 161 13.65 8.26 -13.74
CA LYS A 161 12.53 7.89 -14.61
C LYS A 161 12.06 6.48 -14.34
N VAL A 162 10.78 6.26 -14.50
CA VAL A 162 10.15 4.94 -14.46
C VAL A 162 9.56 4.66 -15.84
N LYS A 163 10.03 3.61 -16.53
CA LYS A 163 9.65 3.30 -17.91
C LYS A 163 9.82 4.52 -18.85
N ASP A 164 10.98 5.16 -18.76
CA ASP A 164 11.37 6.34 -19.55
C ASP A 164 10.51 7.61 -19.34
N ALA A 165 9.65 7.63 -18.34
CA ALA A 165 8.84 8.78 -17.98
C ALA A 165 9.10 9.25 -16.54
N TYR A 166 8.97 10.55 -16.31
CA TYR A 166 9.03 11.10 -14.95
C TYR A 166 7.80 10.69 -14.15
N PRO A 167 7.96 10.19 -12.91
CA PRO A 167 6.84 9.87 -12.03
C PRO A 167 6.08 11.15 -11.67
N THR A 168 4.75 11.11 -11.79
CA THR A 168 3.86 12.24 -11.47
C THR A 168 3.11 12.06 -10.16
N LYS A 169 3.26 10.90 -9.52
CA LYS A 169 2.61 10.54 -8.26
C LYS A 169 3.51 9.61 -7.45
N THR A 170 3.39 9.69 -6.13
CA THR A 170 4.18 8.85 -5.22
C THR A 170 3.65 7.41 -5.18
N TYR A 171 2.34 7.22 -5.26
CA TYR A 171 1.69 5.90 -5.16
C TYR A 171 0.76 5.64 -6.32
N ASP A 172 0.77 4.41 -6.80
CA ASP A 172 -0.17 3.91 -7.80
C ASP A 172 -0.84 2.61 -7.34
N THR A 173 -2.03 2.36 -7.85
CA THR A 173 -2.76 1.13 -7.59
C THR A 173 -2.09 -0.03 -8.32
N TYR A 174 -1.67 -1.02 -7.57
CA TYR A 174 -1.15 -2.27 -8.10
C TYR A 174 -2.16 -3.38 -7.82
N LEU A 175 -2.97 -3.72 -8.82
CA LEU A 175 -3.96 -4.77 -8.70
C LEU A 175 -3.32 -6.14 -8.89
N ASN A 176 -3.54 -7.02 -7.91
CA ASN A 176 -3.25 -8.44 -8.03
C ASN A 176 -4.44 -9.24 -7.48
N ILE A 177 -4.49 -10.52 -7.77
CA ILE A 177 -5.61 -11.38 -7.38
C ILE A 177 -5.85 -11.43 -5.86
N GLY A 178 -4.79 -11.30 -5.04
CA GLY A 178 -4.89 -11.27 -3.58
C GLY A 178 -5.48 -9.99 -3.01
N GLN A 179 -5.71 -8.97 -3.84
CA GLN A 179 -6.34 -7.71 -3.46
C GLN A 179 -7.82 -7.60 -3.88
N CYS A 180 -8.29 -8.55 -4.69
CA CYS A 180 -9.68 -8.63 -5.09
C CYS A 180 -10.54 -9.26 -3.98
N TRP A 181 -11.85 -9.10 -4.09
CA TRP A 181 -12.76 -9.86 -3.25
C TRP A 181 -12.65 -11.35 -3.56
N MET A 182 -12.83 -12.19 -2.56
CA MET A 182 -12.82 -13.64 -2.70
C MET A 182 -13.99 -14.23 -1.93
N LEU A 183 -14.64 -15.24 -2.53
CA LEU A 183 -15.69 -16.02 -1.91
C LEU A 183 -15.17 -17.42 -1.60
N GLN A 184 -15.31 -17.84 -0.34
CA GLN A 184 -15.01 -19.19 0.09
C GLN A 184 -16.30 -19.89 0.57
N LEU A 185 -16.50 -21.12 0.14
CA LEU A 185 -17.57 -21.99 0.59
C LEU A 185 -16.96 -23.12 1.42
N GLY A 186 -17.53 -23.36 2.61
CA GLY A 186 -17.11 -24.42 3.49
C GLY A 186 -18.29 -25.32 3.85
N LEU A 187 -18.00 -26.62 3.93
CA LEU A 187 -18.93 -27.64 4.43
C LEU A 187 -18.23 -28.39 5.57
N ARG A 188 -18.91 -28.48 6.72
CA ARG A 188 -18.38 -29.17 7.89
C ARG A 188 -19.49 -30.06 8.48
N TYR A 189 -19.13 -31.28 8.82
CA TYR A 189 -19.98 -32.17 9.58
C TYR A 189 -19.44 -32.33 10.99
N ILE A 190 -20.31 -32.14 11.99
CA ILE A 190 -19.99 -32.22 13.41
C ILE A 190 -20.93 -33.21 14.06
N PHE A 191 -20.39 -34.16 14.80
CA PHE A 191 -21.18 -35.08 15.63
C PHE A 191 -20.65 -35.06 17.08
N ASN A 192 -21.58 -35.04 18.04
CA ASN A 192 -21.31 -35.01 19.47
C ASN A 192 -22.26 -35.93 20.22
#